data_9410a6a0f2d350a91f3204a276c00b6b
#
_entry.id   9410a6a0f2d350a91f3204a276c00b6b
#
_cell.length_a   1.000
_cell.length_b   1.000
_cell.length_c   1.000
_cell.angle_alpha   90.00
_cell.angle_beta   90.00
_cell.angle_gamma   90.00
#
_symmetry.space_group_name_H-M   'P 1'
#
loop_
_entity.id
_entity.type
_entity.pdbx_description
1 polymer ?
#
loop_
_entity_poly.entity_id
_entity_poly.type
_entity_poly.pdbx_seq_one_letter_code
_entity_poly.pdbx_strand_id
1 'polypeptide(L)'
;TASPIVNTLDAFYRAGALVFGGGHVVLPLLQSAVVPGGWVSNAQFLAGYGAAQAVPGPLFTFAAYLGTVMNPAVAGIGGWTGGLVCLLAIFVPAWLLVVGALPFWDGLRQRPAVQSALAGVNAAVVGILLAALYDPVWTSAIQNRADFGLALAAFGLLVSAHWSPLVVVALSAGAGWAISAL
;
A
#
# COMPACT_ATOMS: atom_id res chain seq x y z
N THR A 1 -14.96 27.11 -8.99
CA THR A 1 -14.22 26.36 -7.94
C THR A 1 -15.03 25.14 -7.56
N ALA A 2 -14.46 23.94 -7.72
CA ALA A 2 -15.13 22.71 -7.34
C ALA A 2 -15.41 22.69 -5.83
N SER A 3 -16.47 22.00 -5.40
CA SER A 3 -16.76 21.89 -3.96
C SER A 3 -15.66 21.12 -3.25
N PRO A 4 -15.37 21.38 -1.96
CA PRO A 4 -14.32 20.69 -1.22
C PRO A 4 -14.42 19.16 -1.28
N ILE A 5 -15.62 18.61 -1.22
CA ILE A 5 -15.86 17.16 -1.32
C ILE A 5 -15.46 16.61 -2.70
N VAL A 6 -15.69 17.34 -3.77
CA VAL A 6 -15.27 16.91 -5.13
C VAL A 6 -13.76 16.87 -5.24
N ASN A 7 -13.05 17.85 -4.66
CA ASN A 7 -11.59 17.84 -4.61
C ASN A 7 -11.07 16.64 -3.81
N THR A 8 -11.71 16.29 -2.70
CA THR A 8 -11.37 15.11 -1.91
C THR A 8 -11.57 13.83 -2.72
N LEU A 9 -12.72 13.66 -3.35
CA LEU A 9 -13.00 12.50 -4.21
C LEU A 9 -11.99 12.37 -5.36
N ASP A 10 -11.68 13.48 -6.04
CA ASP A 10 -10.69 13.52 -7.13
C ASP A 10 -9.30 13.10 -6.64
N ALA A 11 -8.86 13.60 -5.49
CA ALA A 11 -7.55 13.27 -4.92
C ALA A 11 -7.41 11.76 -4.62
N PHE A 12 -8.41 11.16 -3.97
CA PHE A 12 -8.39 9.73 -3.66
C PHE A 12 -8.59 8.85 -4.90
N TYR A 13 -9.46 9.24 -5.81
CA TYR A 13 -9.64 8.56 -7.09
C TYR A 13 -8.33 8.55 -7.91
N ARG A 14 -7.67 9.69 -8.03
CA ARG A 14 -6.36 9.80 -8.73
C ARG A 14 -5.29 8.98 -8.05
N ALA A 15 -5.22 9.03 -6.72
CA ALA A 15 -4.28 8.19 -5.97
C ALA A 15 -4.50 6.71 -6.30
N GLY A 16 -5.74 6.22 -6.35
CA GLY A 16 -6.07 4.86 -6.75
C GLY A 16 -5.78 4.54 -8.21
N ALA A 17 -6.01 5.50 -9.12
CA ALA A 17 -5.82 5.31 -10.55
C ALA A 17 -4.35 5.33 -10.99
N LEU A 18 -3.48 6.07 -10.28
CA LEU A 18 -2.08 6.29 -10.63
C LEU A 18 -1.11 5.35 -9.91
N VAL A 19 -1.62 4.47 -9.07
CA VAL A 19 -0.77 3.49 -8.37
C VAL A 19 -0.40 2.32 -9.28
N PHE A 20 0.82 2.35 -9.75
CA PHE A 20 1.46 1.24 -10.43
C PHE A 20 2.62 0.75 -9.54
N GLY A 21 2.56 -0.49 -9.04
CA GLY A 21 3.67 -1.09 -8.31
C GLY A 21 3.55 -1.19 -6.80
N GLY A 22 2.36 -1.04 -6.22
CA GLY A 22 2.09 -1.37 -4.81
C GLY A 22 1.84 -0.18 -3.89
N GLY A 23 1.54 -0.48 -2.62
CA GLY A 23 1.05 0.50 -1.63
C GLY A 23 2.04 1.62 -1.27
N HIS A 24 3.34 1.42 -1.46
CA HIS A 24 4.33 2.46 -1.18
C HIS A 24 4.24 3.65 -2.14
N VAL A 25 3.76 3.44 -3.37
CA VAL A 25 3.57 4.53 -4.35
C VAL A 25 2.36 5.40 -4.01
N VAL A 26 1.35 4.85 -3.33
CA VAL A 26 0.16 5.60 -2.93
C VAL A 26 0.46 6.65 -1.85
N LEU A 27 1.46 6.40 -1.01
CA LEU A 27 1.78 7.28 0.11
C LEU A 27 2.18 8.68 -0.31
N PRO A 28 3.21 8.89 -1.17
CA PRO A 28 3.56 10.23 -1.62
C PRO A 28 2.42 10.92 -2.38
N LEU A 29 1.60 10.17 -3.12
CA LEU A 29 0.42 10.72 -3.81
C LEU A 29 -0.62 11.24 -2.82
N LEU A 30 -0.97 10.44 -1.79
CA LEU A 30 -1.90 10.88 -0.76
C LEU A 30 -1.30 11.99 0.09
N GLN A 31 -0.02 11.89 0.49
CA GLN A 31 0.63 12.93 1.28
C GLN A 31 0.62 14.27 0.57
N SER A 32 0.97 14.32 -0.71
CA SER A 32 0.96 15.54 -1.51
C SER A 32 -0.44 16.12 -1.71
N ALA A 33 -1.48 15.30 -1.64
CA ALA A 33 -2.86 15.75 -1.76
C ALA A 33 -3.43 16.27 -0.43
N VAL A 34 -3.21 15.57 0.70
CA VAL A 34 -3.94 15.85 1.94
C VAL A 34 -3.19 16.75 2.93
N VAL A 35 -1.84 16.72 2.93
CA VAL A 35 -1.03 17.46 3.91
C VAL A 35 -0.89 18.94 3.56
N PRO A 36 -0.48 19.33 2.32
CA PRO A 36 -0.34 20.74 1.97
C PRO A 36 -1.65 21.52 2.02
N GLY A 37 -2.77 20.83 1.71
CA GLY A 37 -4.12 21.41 1.78
C GLY A 37 -4.66 21.58 3.21
N GLY A 38 -3.94 21.12 4.23
CA GLY A 38 -4.38 21.18 5.62
C GLY A 38 -5.56 20.25 5.94
N TRP A 39 -5.81 19.25 5.12
CA TRP A 39 -6.86 18.26 5.39
C TRP A 39 -6.48 17.37 6.57
N VAL A 40 -5.20 16.99 6.64
CA VAL A 40 -4.60 16.18 7.70
C VAL A 40 -3.24 16.77 8.04
N SER A 41 -2.86 16.79 9.32
CA SER A 41 -1.51 17.17 9.71
C SER A 41 -0.49 16.09 9.33
N ASN A 42 0.76 16.48 9.15
CA ASN A 42 1.83 15.50 8.84
C ASN A 42 2.00 14.46 9.96
N ALA A 43 1.81 14.86 11.22
CA ALA A 43 1.87 13.94 12.36
C ALA A 43 0.75 12.89 12.31
N GLN A 44 -0.49 13.30 12.01
CA GLN A 44 -1.62 12.38 11.83
C GLN A 44 -1.38 11.45 10.62
N PHE A 45 -0.85 11.99 9.53
CA PHE A 45 -0.53 11.19 8.34
C PHE A 45 0.47 10.07 8.67
N LEU A 46 1.59 10.39 9.32
CA LEU A 46 2.62 9.42 9.71
C LEU A 46 2.13 8.40 10.75
N ALA A 47 1.35 8.85 11.74
CA ALA A 47 0.76 7.96 12.74
C ALA A 47 -0.18 6.94 12.09
N GLY A 48 -1.05 7.39 11.19
CA GLY A 48 -1.96 6.52 10.47
C GLY A 48 -1.26 5.58 9.49
N TYR A 49 -0.17 6.03 8.88
CA TYR A 49 0.65 5.17 8.04
C TYR A 49 1.26 4.02 8.87
N GLY A 50 1.85 4.32 10.03
CA GLY A 50 2.36 3.29 10.94
C GLY A 50 1.28 2.31 11.39
N ALA A 51 0.08 2.80 11.72
CA ALA A 51 -1.05 1.95 12.07
C ALA A 51 -1.51 1.06 10.91
N ALA A 52 -1.58 1.61 9.69
CA ALA A 52 -1.96 0.85 8.49
C ALA A 52 -0.97 -0.27 8.15
N GLN A 53 0.31 -0.09 8.45
CA GLN A 53 1.34 -1.11 8.30
C GLN A 53 1.15 -2.30 9.28
N ALA A 54 0.58 -2.04 10.45
CA ALA A 54 0.31 -3.08 11.45
C ALA A 54 -0.96 -3.91 11.14
N VAL A 55 -1.83 -3.41 10.26
CA VAL A 55 -3.06 -4.11 9.88
C VAL A 55 -2.80 -5.03 8.68
N PRO A 56 -3.07 -6.34 8.80
CA PRO A 56 -2.93 -7.22 7.64
C PRO A 56 -3.99 -6.88 6.59
N GLY A 57 -3.54 -6.43 5.41
CA GLY A 57 -4.43 -6.07 4.31
C GLY A 57 -3.80 -5.12 3.30
N PRO A 58 -4.57 -4.71 2.28
CA PRO A 58 -4.08 -3.74 1.30
C PRO A 58 -3.82 -2.40 1.97
N LEU A 59 -2.66 -1.79 1.71
CA LEU A 59 -2.31 -0.48 2.26
C LEU A 59 -3.29 0.64 1.84
N PHE A 60 -4.09 0.40 0.81
CA PHE A 60 -5.20 1.27 0.39
C PHE A 60 -6.25 1.51 1.48
N THR A 61 -6.36 0.62 2.49
CA THR A 61 -7.22 0.84 3.67
C THR A 61 -6.81 2.07 4.47
N PHE A 62 -5.58 2.55 4.31
CA PHE A 62 -5.11 3.83 4.84
C PHE A 62 -5.97 5.02 4.38
N ALA A 63 -6.59 4.94 3.20
CA ALA A 63 -7.57 5.93 2.75
C ALA A 63 -8.76 6.08 3.69
N ALA A 64 -9.22 4.99 4.31
CA ALA A 64 -10.29 5.04 5.30
C ALA A 64 -9.87 5.82 6.55
N TYR A 65 -8.66 5.56 7.06
CA TYR A 65 -8.12 6.32 8.19
C TYR A 65 -8.01 7.81 7.84
N LEU A 66 -7.40 8.16 6.72
CA LEU A 66 -7.29 9.56 6.30
C LEU A 66 -8.64 10.24 6.23
N GLY A 67 -9.60 9.62 5.54
CA GLY A 67 -10.96 10.13 5.43
C GLY A 67 -11.65 10.33 6.80
N THR A 68 -11.30 9.51 7.78
CA THR A 68 -11.86 9.61 9.13
C THR A 68 -11.27 10.81 9.91
N VAL A 69 -9.97 11.07 9.78
CA VAL A 69 -9.26 12.10 10.56
C VAL A 69 -9.19 13.45 9.86
N MET A 70 -9.62 13.55 8.59
CA MET A 70 -9.63 14.81 7.84
C MET A 70 -10.49 15.88 8.52
N ASN A 71 -10.04 17.13 8.43
CA ASN A 71 -10.80 18.29 8.86
C ASN A 71 -11.99 18.55 7.92
N PRO A 72 -13.25 18.34 8.35
CA PRO A 72 -14.42 18.49 7.49
C PRO A 72 -14.61 19.91 6.94
N ALA A 73 -14.14 20.93 7.66
CA ALA A 73 -14.25 22.32 7.23
C ALA A 73 -13.41 22.61 5.98
N VAL A 74 -12.34 21.86 5.75
CA VAL A 74 -11.42 22.03 4.62
C VAL A 74 -11.68 20.97 3.53
N ALA A 75 -11.80 19.72 3.93
CA ALA A 75 -12.00 18.60 3.01
C ALA A 75 -13.46 18.45 2.54
N GLY A 76 -14.40 19.11 3.22
CA GLY A 76 -15.82 18.98 2.95
C GLY A 76 -16.48 17.70 3.48
N ILE A 77 -15.67 16.76 3.99
CA ILE A 77 -16.11 15.49 4.56
C ILE A 77 -15.11 15.03 5.61
N GLY A 78 -15.55 14.25 6.59
CA GLY A 78 -14.71 13.69 7.66
C GLY A 78 -15.46 12.65 8.48
N GLY A 79 -14.86 12.16 9.56
CA GLY A 79 -15.44 11.14 10.40
C GLY A 79 -15.69 9.82 9.65
N TRP A 80 -16.62 9.00 10.13
CA TRP A 80 -16.92 7.69 9.53
C TRP A 80 -17.36 7.76 8.07
N THR A 81 -18.14 8.79 7.72
CA THR A 81 -18.58 9.01 6.33
C THR A 81 -17.42 9.36 5.43
N GLY A 82 -16.49 10.21 5.90
CA GLY A 82 -15.24 10.52 5.20
C GLY A 82 -14.39 9.27 4.97
N GLY A 83 -14.24 8.45 6.00
CA GLY A 83 -13.51 7.18 5.91
C GLY A 83 -14.08 6.25 4.85
N LEU A 84 -15.39 6.03 4.85
CA LEU A 84 -16.05 5.17 3.88
C LEU A 84 -15.94 5.71 2.45
N VAL A 85 -16.19 7.01 2.28
CA VAL A 85 -16.17 7.66 0.96
C VAL A 85 -14.76 7.64 0.37
N CYS A 86 -13.73 7.97 1.13
CA CYS A 86 -12.33 7.94 0.67
C CYS A 86 -11.86 6.51 0.35
N LEU A 87 -12.29 5.53 1.16
CA LEU A 87 -12.01 4.12 0.89
C LEU A 87 -12.65 3.67 -0.44
N LEU A 88 -13.91 4.00 -0.66
CA LEU A 88 -14.56 3.68 -1.93
C LEU A 88 -13.90 4.41 -3.11
N ALA A 89 -13.62 5.70 -2.96
CA ALA A 89 -13.03 6.51 -4.04
C ALA A 89 -11.68 5.96 -4.52
N ILE A 90 -10.82 5.49 -3.61
CA ILE A 90 -9.50 4.96 -3.98
C ILE A 90 -9.60 3.60 -4.70
N PHE A 91 -10.64 2.79 -4.43
CA PHE A 91 -10.84 1.50 -5.07
C PHE A 91 -11.67 1.56 -6.37
N VAL A 92 -12.43 2.64 -6.60
CA VAL A 92 -13.28 2.79 -7.79
C VAL A 92 -12.50 2.60 -9.10
N PRO A 93 -11.29 3.15 -9.33
CA PRO A 93 -10.54 2.92 -10.55
C PRO A 93 -10.27 1.44 -10.83
N ALA A 94 -9.85 0.69 -9.80
CA ALA A 94 -9.59 -0.74 -9.92
C ALA A 94 -10.88 -1.52 -10.24
N TRP A 95 -11.98 -1.17 -9.59
CA TRP A 95 -13.30 -1.76 -9.85
C TRP A 95 -13.76 -1.51 -11.29
N LEU A 96 -13.64 -0.27 -11.76
CA LEU A 96 -14.01 0.09 -13.13
C LEU A 96 -13.16 -0.67 -14.16
N LEU A 97 -11.86 -0.82 -13.91
CA LEU A 97 -10.98 -1.60 -14.78
C LEU A 97 -11.37 -3.08 -14.81
N VAL A 98 -11.64 -3.69 -13.66
CA VAL A 98 -12.03 -5.09 -13.58
C VAL A 98 -13.37 -5.32 -14.28
N VAL A 99 -14.39 -4.54 -13.93
CA VAL A 99 -15.74 -4.68 -14.52
C VAL A 99 -15.70 -4.39 -16.01
N GLY A 100 -14.94 -3.39 -16.45
CA GLY A 100 -14.78 -3.06 -17.87
C GLY A 100 -14.01 -4.10 -18.67
N ALA A 101 -12.99 -4.72 -18.07
CA ALA A 101 -12.18 -5.73 -18.75
C ALA A 101 -12.81 -7.13 -18.75
N LEU A 102 -13.60 -7.47 -17.75
CA LEU A 102 -14.14 -8.81 -17.54
C LEU A 102 -14.91 -9.36 -18.74
N PRO A 103 -15.81 -8.62 -19.40
CA PRO A 103 -16.56 -9.12 -20.56
C PRO A 103 -15.69 -9.46 -21.76
N PHE A 104 -14.52 -8.82 -21.88
CA PHE A 104 -13.59 -8.98 -22.99
C PHE A 104 -12.41 -9.91 -22.64
N TRP A 105 -12.33 -10.33 -21.37
CA TRP A 105 -11.15 -11.02 -20.84
C TRP A 105 -10.82 -12.32 -21.59
N ASP A 106 -11.81 -13.14 -21.90
CA ASP A 106 -11.60 -14.41 -22.60
C ASP A 106 -11.05 -14.23 -24.02
N GLY A 107 -11.48 -13.19 -24.70
CA GLY A 107 -10.94 -12.84 -26.03
C GLY A 107 -9.57 -12.16 -25.95
N LEU A 108 -9.33 -11.34 -24.91
CA LEU A 108 -8.05 -10.64 -24.73
C LEU A 108 -6.93 -11.61 -24.35
N ARG A 109 -7.17 -12.49 -23.38
CA ARG A 109 -6.15 -13.41 -22.86
C ARG A 109 -5.64 -14.42 -23.90
N GLN A 110 -6.39 -14.64 -24.97
CA GLN A 110 -6.01 -15.54 -26.06
C GLN A 110 -5.14 -14.84 -27.13
N ARG A 111 -5.04 -13.51 -27.11
CA ARG A 111 -4.24 -12.77 -28.08
C ARG A 111 -2.76 -12.79 -27.70
N PRO A 112 -1.85 -13.24 -28.59
CA PRO A 112 -0.41 -13.32 -28.31
C PRO A 112 0.19 -11.98 -27.86
N ALA A 113 -0.26 -10.86 -28.47
CA ALA A 113 0.19 -9.52 -28.11
C ALA A 113 -0.17 -9.15 -26.67
N VAL A 114 -1.38 -9.54 -26.20
CA VAL A 114 -1.82 -9.29 -24.82
C VAL A 114 -1.03 -10.15 -23.84
N GLN A 115 -0.80 -11.42 -24.17
CA GLN A 115 0.03 -12.32 -23.35
C GLN A 115 1.46 -11.78 -23.21
N SER A 116 2.07 -11.32 -24.30
CA SER A 116 3.41 -10.72 -24.27
C SER A 116 3.43 -9.43 -23.46
N ALA A 117 2.40 -8.58 -23.58
CA ALA A 117 2.28 -7.37 -22.78
C ALA A 117 2.13 -7.68 -21.28
N LEU A 118 1.29 -8.65 -20.91
CA LEU A 118 1.13 -9.09 -19.51
C LEU A 118 2.41 -9.70 -18.95
N ALA A 119 3.14 -10.49 -19.75
CA ALA A 119 4.44 -11.03 -19.36
C ALA A 119 5.46 -9.90 -19.10
N GLY A 120 5.47 -8.87 -19.95
CA GLY A 120 6.31 -7.69 -19.75
C GLY A 120 5.95 -6.90 -18.48
N VAL A 121 4.65 -6.69 -18.22
CA VAL A 121 4.18 -6.05 -16.99
C VAL A 121 4.58 -6.86 -15.77
N ASN A 122 4.38 -8.18 -15.78
CA ASN A 122 4.79 -9.05 -14.69
C ASN A 122 6.30 -9.00 -14.43
N ALA A 123 7.11 -9.01 -15.48
CA ALA A 123 8.56 -8.85 -15.36
C ALA A 123 8.95 -7.49 -14.74
N ALA A 124 8.29 -6.42 -15.16
CA ALA A 124 8.51 -5.08 -14.59
C ALA A 124 8.12 -5.03 -13.11
N VAL A 125 6.99 -5.62 -12.71
CA VAL A 125 6.56 -5.73 -11.30
C VAL A 125 7.59 -6.49 -10.47
N VAL A 126 8.11 -7.61 -10.97
CA VAL A 126 9.19 -8.37 -10.29
C VAL A 126 10.43 -7.50 -10.12
N GLY A 127 10.82 -6.73 -11.14
CA GLY A 127 11.94 -5.80 -11.04
C GLY A 127 11.73 -4.71 -9.97
N ILE A 128 10.53 -4.14 -9.91
CA ILE A 128 10.17 -3.14 -8.90
C ILE A 128 10.20 -3.76 -7.49
N LEU A 129 9.68 -4.98 -7.32
CA LEU A 129 9.71 -5.68 -6.04
C LEU A 129 11.13 -6.02 -5.59
N LEU A 130 12.02 -6.40 -6.52
CA LEU A 130 13.44 -6.62 -6.22
C LEU A 130 14.16 -5.31 -5.85
N ALA A 131 13.85 -4.21 -6.53
CA ALA A 131 14.36 -2.89 -6.16
C ALA A 131 13.88 -2.47 -4.77
N ALA A 132 12.60 -2.66 -4.47
CA ALA A 132 12.03 -2.36 -3.16
C ALA A 132 12.56 -3.28 -2.05
N LEU A 133 12.89 -4.53 -2.37
CA LEU A 133 13.55 -5.44 -1.43
C LEU A 133 14.94 -4.93 -1.05
N TYR A 134 15.68 -4.35 -2.00
CA TYR A 134 16.96 -3.73 -1.73
C TYR A 134 16.80 -2.40 -1.01
N ASP A 135 16.04 -1.47 -1.59
CA ASP A 135 15.75 -0.15 -1.02
C ASP A 135 14.24 0.11 -1.05
N PRO A 136 13.58 0.29 0.12
CA PRO A 136 14.12 0.51 1.46
C PRO A 136 14.26 -0.73 2.36
N VAL A 137 13.77 -1.94 1.96
CA VAL A 137 13.63 -3.05 2.91
C VAL A 137 14.98 -3.51 3.46
N TRP A 138 15.91 -3.88 2.58
CA TRP A 138 17.24 -4.32 3.01
C TRP A 138 18.01 -3.22 3.73
N THR A 139 18.05 -2.02 3.16
CA THR A 139 18.84 -0.90 3.70
C THR A 139 18.35 -0.42 5.06
N SER A 140 17.06 -0.59 5.37
CA SER A 140 16.48 -0.19 6.66
C SER A 140 16.45 -1.32 7.69
N ALA A 141 16.27 -2.56 7.26
CA ALA A 141 16.07 -3.69 8.16
C ALA A 141 17.36 -4.43 8.52
N ILE A 142 18.39 -4.41 7.65
CA ILE A 142 19.66 -5.15 7.86
C ILE A 142 20.76 -4.16 8.19
N GLN A 143 20.99 -3.90 9.47
CA GLN A 143 22.00 -2.96 9.93
C GLN A 143 23.25 -3.67 10.51
N ASN A 144 23.10 -4.94 10.90
CA ASN A 144 24.18 -5.72 11.50
C ASN A 144 24.08 -7.21 11.11
N ARG A 145 25.07 -8.00 11.56
CA ARG A 145 25.13 -9.44 11.26
C ARG A 145 23.99 -10.25 11.90
N ALA A 146 23.47 -9.82 13.05
CA ALA A 146 22.39 -10.48 13.72
C ALA A 146 21.07 -10.30 12.96
N ASP A 147 20.80 -9.09 12.44
CA ASP A 147 19.64 -8.81 11.59
C ASP A 147 19.66 -9.66 10.32
N PHE A 148 20.85 -9.80 9.69
CA PHE A 148 21.01 -10.68 8.55
C PHE A 148 20.71 -12.14 8.88
N GLY A 149 21.24 -12.64 10.02
CA GLY A 149 20.98 -13.99 10.50
C GLY A 149 19.48 -14.23 10.75
N LEU A 150 18.81 -13.26 11.36
CA LEU A 150 17.37 -13.31 11.60
C LEU A 150 16.55 -13.31 10.29
N ALA A 151 16.93 -12.48 9.33
CA ALA A 151 16.28 -12.45 8.01
C ALA A 151 16.46 -13.77 7.27
N LEU A 152 17.65 -14.38 7.32
CA LEU A 152 17.94 -15.68 6.71
C LEU A 152 17.13 -16.82 7.39
N ALA A 153 17.03 -16.79 8.72
CA ALA A 153 16.22 -17.75 9.47
C ALA A 153 14.73 -17.61 9.11
N ALA A 154 14.20 -16.37 9.05
CA ALA A 154 12.83 -16.11 8.66
C ALA A 154 12.54 -16.60 7.23
N PHE A 155 13.46 -16.34 6.30
CA PHE A 155 13.37 -16.84 4.93
C PHE A 155 13.34 -18.37 4.87
N GLY A 156 14.22 -19.03 5.61
CA GLY A 156 14.25 -20.50 5.72
C GLY A 156 12.94 -21.08 6.26
N LEU A 157 12.37 -20.47 7.31
CA LEU A 157 11.08 -20.88 7.87
C LEU A 157 9.92 -20.72 6.87
N LEU A 158 9.91 -19.63 6.11
CA LEU A 158 8.87 -19.38 5.11
C LEU A 158 8.98 -20.32 3.91
N VAL A 159 10.18 -20.49 3.35
CA VAL A 159 10.39 -21.19 2.08
C VAL A 159 10.53 -22.69 2.29
N SER A 160 11.33 -23.13 3.27
CA SER A 160 11.66 -24.54 3.47
C SER A 160 10.69 -25.24 4.43
N ALA A 161 10.30 -24.56 5.51
CA ALA A 161 9.40 -25.13 6.50
C ALA A 161 7.93 -24.83 6.25
N HIS A 162 7.60 -23.95 5.29
CA HIS A 162 6.24 -23.54 4.94
C HIS A 162 5.41 -23.03 6.12
N TRP A 163 6.04 -22.39 7.08
CA TRP A 163 5.37 -21.83 8.24
C TRP A 163 4.48 -20.65 7.85
N SER A 164 3.40 -20.44 8.64
CA SER A 164 2.52 -19.27 8.42
C SER A 164 3.32 -17.97 8.55
N PRO A 165 3.17 -17.03 7.60
CA PRO A 165 3.83 -15.72 7.66
C PRO A 165 3.59 -14.98 8.99
N LEU A 166 2.39 -15.08 9.58
CA LEU A 166 2.07 -14.45 10.86
C LEU A 166 2.93 -14.99 12.00
N VAL A 167 3.17 -16.31 12.03
CA VAL A 167 4.03 -16.95 13.05
C VAL A 167 5.47 -16.49 12.86
N VAL A 168 5.96 -16.47 11.63
CA VAL A 168 7.33 -16.03 11.35
C VAL A 168 7.54 -14.56 11.73
N VAL A 169 6.58 -13.68 11.44
CA VAL A 169 6.63 -12.27 11.86
C VAL A 169 6.66 -12.15 13.38
N ALA A 170 5.80 -12.88 14.12
CA ALA A 170 5.77 -12.83 15.57
C ALA A 170 7.10 -13.32 16.19
N LEU A 171 7.67 -14.42 15.66
CA LEU A 171 8.96 -14.93 16.09
C LEU A 171 10.11 -13.98 15.79
N SER A 172 10.11 -13.39 14.60
CA SER A 172 11.14 -12.40 14.19
C SER A 172 11.07 -11.15 15.05
N ALA A 173 9.87 -10.67 15.38
CA ALA A 173 9.69 -9.53 16.29
C ALA A 173 10.20 -9.84 17.71
N GLY A 174 9.88 -11.03 18.25
CA GLY A 174 10.37 -11.48 19.55
C GLY A 174 11.90 -11.64 19.59
N ALA A 175 12.47 -12.24 18.54
CA ALA A 175 13.92 -12.42 18.43
C ALA A 175 14.65 -11.06 18.26
N GLY A 176 14.11 -10.15 17.44
CA GLY A 176 14.65 -8.81 17.28
C GLY A 176 14.63 -8.01 18.59
N TRP A 177 13.55 -8.11 19.35
CA TRP A 177 13.45 -7.49 20.67
C TRP A 177 14.50 -8.08 21.63
N ALA A 178 14.66 -9.40 21.68
CA ALA A 178 15.66 -10.04 22.51
C ALA A 178 17.09 -9.65 22.15
N ILE A 179 17.41 -9.54 20.86
CA ILE A 179 18.72 -9.10 20.35
C ILE A 179 18.98 -7.63 20.72
N SER A 180 17.96 -6.76 20.66
CA SER A 180 18.11 -5.35 21.02
C SER A 180 18.26 -5.09 22.54
N ALA A 181 17.92 -6.07 23.37
CA ALA A 181 18.03 -6.00 24.82
C ALA A 181 19.38 -6.53 25.36
N LEU A 182 20.22 -7.11 24.49
CA LEU A 182 21.58 -7.59 24.77
C LEU A 182 22.63 -6.57 24.41
#